data_9ea2508ee14c7d924becc0decc921af7
#
_entry.id   9ea2508ee14c7d924becc0decc921af7
#
_cell.length_a   1.000
_cell.length_b   1.000
_cell.length_c   1.000
_cell.angle_alpha   90.00
_cell.angle_beta   90.00
_cell.angle_gamma   90.00
#
_symmetry.space_group_name_H-M   'P 1'
#
loop_
_entity.id
_entity.type
_entity.pdbx_description
1 polymer ?
#
loop_
_entity_poly.entity_id
_entity_poly.type
_entity_poly.pdbx_seq_one_letter_code
_entity_poly.pdbx_strand_id
1 'polypeptide(L)'
;MMGLDVTAYNNLEYVEPLDWDRYEDLYDLDKDVTYLQVNPHFPDSSVGVVEGIYRVTEASERFGWHAGSYSGYNRFRERLAESVGYWPSDCWEDPESYMDKPFYELVNFSDCQGTLGTEACKSLYQDFVENRQAFVGLVGKDDFMGFVQRYDDWTEGFRIASNNGYVDLH
;
A
#
# COMPACT_ATOMS: atom_id res chain seq x y z
N MET A 1 -10.42 16.74 6.36
CA MET A 1 -8.96 16.68 6.66
C MET A 1 -8.30 15.97 5.49
N MET A 2 -7.30 16.58 4.90
CA MET A 2 -6.53 15.93 3.85
C MET A 2 -5.59 14.91 4.47
N GLY A 3 -5.67 13.69 4.00
CA GLY A 3 -4.85 12.59 4.45
C GLY A 3 -4.83 11.49 3.42
N LEU A 4 -4.07 10.44 3.69
CA LEU A 4 -3.95 9.28 2.83
C LEU A 4 -4.93 8.21 3.28
N ASP A 5 -5.87 7.89 2.42
CA ASP A 5 -6.70 6.70 2.53
C ASP A 5 -6.10 5.56 1.71
N VAL A 6 -6.24 4.37 2.21
CA VAL A 6 -5.66 3.18 1.58
C VAL A 6 -6.70 2.06 1.56
N THR A 7 -6.75 1.34 0.46
CA THR A 7 -7.64 0.20 0.33
C THR A 7 -6.91 -1.00 -0.26
N ALA A 8 -6.98 -2.13 0.41
CA ALA A 8 -6.50 -3.40 -0.10
C ALA A 8 -7.64 -4.21 -0.71
N TYR A 9 -7.35 -4.86 -1.81
CA TYR A 9 -8.27 -5.73 -2.53
C TYR A 9 -7.61 -7.04 -2.91
N ASN A 10 -8.41 -8.09 -3.05
CA ASN A 10 -8.01 -9.30 -3.76
C ASN A 10 -9.15 -9.88 -4.60
N ASN A 11 -8.80 -10.75 -5.53
CA ASN A 11 -9.74 -11.52 -6.34
C ASN A 11 -10.85 -10.67 -6.98
N LEU A 12 -10.49 -9.48 -7.47
CA LEU A 12 -11.39 -8.63 -8.23
C LEU A 12 -11.63 -9.20 -9.63
N GLU A 13 -12.81 -8.93 -10.17
CA GLU A 13 -13.13 -9.22 -11.56
C GLU A 13 -12.75 -8.05 -12.45
N TYR A 14 -11.89 -8.28 -13.45
CA TYR A 14 -11.56 -7.28 -14.46
C TYR A 14 -12.76 -7.02 -15.35
N VAL A 15 -13.10 -5.75 -15.56
CA VAL A 15 -14.23 -5.33 -16.40
C VAL A 15 -13.76 -4.81 -17.76
N GLU A 16 -12.96 -3.75 -17.77
CA GLU A 16 -12.48 -3.10 -18.99
C GLU A 16 -11.27 -2.20 -18.70
N PRO A 17 -10.53 -1.72 -19.74
CA PRO A 17 -9.46 -0.74 -19.55
C PRO A 17 -9.92 0.51 -18.81
N LEU A 18 -9.01 1.15 -18.06
CA LEU A 18 -9.32 2.36 -17.32
C LEU A 18 -9.62 3.53 -18.27
N ASP A 19 -10.83 4.01 -18.16
CA ASP A 19 -11.34 5.24 -18.75
C ASP A 19 -12.18 5.93 -17.68
N TRP A 20 -11.89 7.18 -17.36
CA TRP A 20 -12.50 7.85 -16.21
C TRP A 20 -13.99 8.14 -16.40
N ASP A 21 -14.41 8.57 -17.61
CA ASP A 21 -15.82 8.82 -17.91
C ASP A 21 -16.61 7.50 -17.78
N ARG A 22 -16.02 6.42 -18.29
CA ARG A 22 -16.60 5.09 -18.22
C ARG A 22 -16.65 4.55 -16.79
N TYR A 23 -15.61 4.80 -16.01
CA TYR A 23 -15.60 4.43 -14.60
C TYR A 23 -16.69 5.14 -13.80
N GLU A 24 -16.87 6.46 -14.01
CA GLU A 24 -17.91 7.22 -13.33
C GLU A 24 -19.30 6.69 -13.66
N ASP A 25 -19.58 6.42 -14.96
CA ASP A 25 -20.85 5.84 -15.39
C ASP A 25 -21.13 4.48 -14.73
N LEU A 26 -20.12 3.60 -14.68
CA LEU A 26 -20.26 2.28 -14.06
C LEU A 26 -20.43 2.37 -12.53
N TYR A 27 -19.68 3.23 -11.89
CA TYR A 27 -19.75 3.43 -10.44
C TYR A 27 -21.09 4.01 -10.00
N ASP A 28 -21.72 4.85 -10.81
CA ASP A 28 -23.07 5.37 -10.52
C ASP A 28 -24.13 4.28 -10.55
N LEU A 29 -23.94 3.26 -11.39
CA LEU A 29 -24.83 2.11 -11.49
C LEU A 29 -24.54 1.02 -10.46
N ASP A 30 -23.27 0.83 -10.09
CA ASP A 30 -22.79 -0.25 -9.22
C ASP A 30 -21.64 0.24 -8.34
N LYS A 31 -21.90 0.40 -7.04
CA LYS A 31 -20.90 0.88 -6.06
C LYS A 31 -19.82 -0.17 -5.72
N ASP A 32 -19.94 -1.39 -6.22
CA ASP A 32 -18.90 -2.41 -6.13
C ASP A 32 -17.85 -2.32 -7.26
N VAL A 33 -17.98 -1.33 -8.13
CA VAL A 33 -16.98 -1.00 -9.14
C VAL A 33 -15.85 -0.19 -8.51
N THR A 34 -14.63 -0.53 -8.84
CA THR A 34 -13.41 0.18 -8.44
C THR A 34 -12.43 0.26 -9.61
N TYR A 35 -11.30 0.87 -9.39
CA TYR A 35 -10.26 1.00 -10.43
C TYR A 35 -8.89 0.62 -9.89
N LEU A 36 -7.99 0.30 -10.81
CA LEU A 36 -6.55 0.18 -10.57
C LEU A 36 -5.82 1.12 -11.51
N GLN A 37 -5.12 2.09 -10.94
CA GLN A 37 -4.29 3.04 -11.68
C GLN A 37 -2.83 2.84 -11.30
N VAL A 38 -1.99 2.58 -12.29
CA VAL A 38 -0.55 2.46 -12.13
C VAL A 38 0.06 3.86 -11.98
N ASN A 39 0.97 4.02 -11.01
CA ASN A 39 1.77 5.24 -10.91
C ASN A 39 2.98 5.13 -11.87
N PRO A 40 3.06 5.94 -12.93
CA PRO A 40 4.13 5.83 -13.93
C PRO A 40 5.52 6.17 -13.40
N HIS A 41 5.62 6.82 -12.25
CA HIS A 41 6.88 7.12 -11.59
C HIS A 41 7.47 5.91 -10.83
N PHE A 42 6.65 4.88 -10.60
CA PHE A 42 7.01 3.67 -9.87
C PHE A 42 6.53 2.41 -10.62
N PRO A 43 7.04 2.16 -11.84
CA PRO A 43 6.52 1.08 -12.69
C PRO A 43 6.72 -0.32 -12.08
N ASP A 44 7.80 -0.53 -11.35
CA ASP A 44 8.09 -1.83 -10.71
C ASP A 44 7.14 -2.16 -9.56
N SER A 45 6.48 -1.15 -8.98
CA SER A 45 5.53 -1.34 -7.89
C SER A 45 4.22 -1.99 -8.32
N SER A 46 3.91 -2.03 -9.62
CA SER A 46 2.67 -2.58 -10.18
C SER A 46 2.81 -3.97 -10.78
N VAL A 47 3.95 -4.63 -10.57
CA VAL A 47 4.16 -6.01 -11.10
C VAL A 47 3.10 -6.95 -10.52
N GLY A 48 2.50 -7.74 -11.42
CA GLY A 48 1.47 -8.72 -11.09
C GLY A 48 0.04 -8.21 -11.20
N VAL A 49 -0.18 -6.94 -11.60
CA VAL A 49 -1.51 -6.36 -11.80
C VAL A 49 -1.61 -5.61 -13.12
N VAL A 50 -2.84 -5.41 -13.59
CA VAL A 50 -3.15 -4.70 -14.84
C VAL A 50 -4.04 -3.51 -14.52
N GLU A 51 -3.68 -2.33 -15.04
CA GLU A 51 -4.50 -1.14 -14.95
C GLU A 51 -5.86 -1.36 -15.60
N GLY A 52 -6.93 -0.92 -14.94
CA GLY A 52 -8.27 -1.09 -15.46
C GLY A 52 -9.37 -0.79 -14.46
N ILE A 53 -10.59 -1.07 -14.90
CA ILE A 53 -11.81 -1.03 -14.08
C ILE A 53 -12.09 -2.44 -13.61
N TYR A 54 -12.42 -2.57 -12.33
CA TYR A 54 -12.64 -3.85 -11.66
C TYR A 54 -13.97 -3.84 -10.89
N ARG A 55 -14.47 -5.04 -10.61
CA ARG A 55 -15.65 -5.25 -9.75
C ARG A 55 -15.28 -6.11 -8.56
N VAL A 56 -15.73 -5.68 -7.38
CA VAL A 56 -15.73 -6.47 -6.16
C VAL A 56 -16.83 -7.53 -6.27
N THR A 57 -16.49 -8.78 -6.02
CA THR A 57 -17.43 -9.92 -6.09
C THR A 57 -17.48 -10.65 -4.74
N GLU A 58 -18.30 -11.67 -4.62
CA GLU A 58 -18.36 -12.53 -3.43
C GLU A 58 -17.03 -13.24 -3.13
N ALA A 59 -16.18 -13.45 -4.16
CA ALA A 59 -14.86 -14.06 -4.02
C ALA A 59 -13.80 -13.07 -3.56
N SER A 60 -14.09 -11.76 -3.54
CA SER A 60 -13.16 -10.69 -3.21
C SER A 60 -13.09 -10.43 -1.71
N GLU A 61 -11.91 -10.04 -1.23
CA GLU A 61 -11.75 -9.34 0.04
C GLU A 61 -11.47 -7.85 -0.21
N ARG A 62 -11.90 -7.01 0.71
CA ARG A 62 -11.69 -5.58 0.68
C ARG A 62 -11.46 -5.07 2.09
N PHE A 63 -10.41 -4.27 2.28
CA PHE A 63 -10.08 -3.66 3.57
C PHE A 63 -9.55 -2.25 3.36
N GLY A 64 -10.21 -1.27 3.96
CA GLY A 64 -9.81 0.14 3.88
C GLY A 64 -9.40 0.68 5.23
N TRP A 65 -8.39 1.55 5.26
CA TRP A 65 -7.93 2.25 6.46
C TRP A 65 -7.39 3.65 6.12
N HIS A 66 -7.32 4.49 7.14
CA HIS A 66 -6.71 5.80 7.05
C HIS A 66 -5.26 5.73 7.52
N ALA A 67 -4.31 5.97 6.60
CA ALA A 67 -2.89 5.94 6.92
C ALA A 67 -2.40 7.20 7.67
N GLY A 68 -3.26 8.20 7.80
CA GLY A 68 -3.00 9.45 8.50
C GLY A 68 -2.80 10.65 7.57
N SER A 69 -2.43 11.79 8.13
CA SER A 69 -1.99 12.93 7.31
C SER A 69 -0.74 12.56 6.50
N TYR A 70 -0.47 13.26 5.41
CA TYR A 70 0.75 13.01 4.62
C TYR A 70 2.02 13.08 5.47
N SER A 71 2.13 14.06 6.36
CA SER A 71 3.27 14.16 7.27
C SER A 71 3.33 13.02 8.29
N GLY A 72 2.17 12.58 8.78
CA GLY A 72 2.06 11.42 9.68
C GLY A 72 2.45 10.12 9.00
N TYR A 73 2.01 9.92 7.77
CA TYR A 73 2.40 8.78 6.96
C TYR A 73 3.90 8.77 6.64
N ASN A 74 4.46 9.93 6.29
CA ASN A 74 5.91 10.02 6.06
C ASN A 74 6.72 9.70 7.33
N ARG A 75 6.28 10.15 8.50
CA ARG A 75 6.91 9.76 9.78
C ARG A 75 6.77 8.27 10.07
N PHE A 76 5.64 7.67 9.72
CA PHE A 76 5.47 6.23 9.84
C PHE A 76 6.49 5.47 8.98
N ARG A 77 6.70 5.88 7.73
CA ARG A 77 7.73 5.30 6.85
C ARG A 77 9.15 5.49 7.38
N GLU A 78 9.44 6.65 7.97
CA GLU A 78 10.72 6.89 8.65
C GLU A 78 10.94 5.86 9.78
N ARG A 79 9.93 5.60 10.59
CA ARG A 79 10.00 4.60 11.66
C ARG A 79 10.14 3.19 11.15
N LEU A 80 9.48 2.84 10.05
CA LEU A 80 9.70 1.54 9.40
C LEU A 80 11.15 1.35 9.00
N ALA A 81 11.72 2.29 8.25
CA ALA A 81 13.11 2.23 7.81
C ALA A 81 14.08 2.20 9.00
N GLU A 82 13.91 3.08 9.97
CA GLU A 82 14.75 3.16 11.16
C GLU A 82 14.75 1.84 11.96
N SER A 83 13.60 1.18 12.06
CA SER A 83 13.48 -0.09 12.79
C SER A 83 14.34 -1.22 12.22
N VAL A 84 14.75 -1.10 10.97
CA VAL A 84 15.59 -2.05 10.25
C VAL A 84 16.91 -1.45 9.76
N GLY A 85 17.28 -0.28 10.28
CA GLY A 85 18.62 0.28 10.21
C GLY A 85 18.95 1.20 9.03
N TYR A 86 17.96 1.82 8.41
CA TYR A 86 18.20 2.80 7.35
C TYR A 86 17.20 3.98 7.42
N TRP A 87 17.37 4.99 6.53
CA TRP A 87 16.49 6.15 6.42
C TRP A 87 15.87 6.22 5.01
N PRO A 88 14.67 6.78 4.85
CA PRO A 88 14.06 6.95 3.52
C PRO A 88 14.93 7.70 2.53
N SER A 89 15.66 8.73 2.98
CA SER A 89 16.59 9.49 2.14
C SER A 89 17.70 8.63 1.54
N ASP A 90 18.16 7.60 2.26
CA ASP A 90 19.18 6.67 1.78
C ASP A 90 18.66 5.89 0.56
N CYS A 91 17.39 5.47 0.61
CA CYS A 91 16.74 4.79 -0.52
C CYS A 91 16.60 5.70 -1.75
N TRP A 92 16.33 6.98 -1.52
CA TRP A 92 16.14 7.93 -2.62
C TRP A 92 17.44 8.33 -3.29
N GLU A 93 18.53 8.39 -2.52
CA GLU A 93 19.87 8.72 -3.02
C GLU A 93 20.54 7.54 -3.72
N ASP A 94 20.35 6.32 -3.20
CA ASP A 94 20.96 5.09 -3.72
C ASP A 94 19.97 3.90 -3.66
N PRO A 95 18.97 3.89 -4.54
CA PRO A 95 17.93 2.85 -4.53
C PRO A 95 18.50 1.41 -4.68
N GLU A 96 19.52 1.24 -5.49
CA GLU A 96 20.09 -0.08 -5.79
C GLU A 96 20.68 -0.76 -4.54
N SER A 97 21.25 0.03 -3.62
CA SER A 97 21.81 -0.49 -2.36
C SER A 97 20.76 -0.84 -1.31
N TYR A 98 19.53 -0.37 -1.47
CA TYR A 98 18.47 -0.53 -0.47
C TYR A 98 17.27 -1.35 -0.94
N MET A 99 17.20 -1.71 -2.23
CA MET A 99 16.07 -2.46 -2.79
C MET A 99 15.82 -3.83 -2.14
N ASP A 100 16.82 -4.41 -1.49
CA ASP A 100 16.72 -5.69 -0.77
C ASP A 100 16.41 -5.51 0.74
N LYS A 101 16.31 -4.27 1.21
CA LYS A 101 16.00 -3.98 2.61
C LYS A 101 14.50 -4.13 2.91
N PRO A 102 14.14 -4.56 4.14
CA PRO A 102 12.75 -4.63 4.53
C PRO A 102 12.03 -3.29 4.34
N PHE A 103 10.75 -3.35 3.96
CA PHE A 103 9.87 -2.20 3.72
C PHE A 103 10.22 -1.30 2.52
N TYR A 104 11.26 -1.64 1.74
CA TYR A 104 11.74 -0.81 0.64
C TYR A 104 10.62 -0.39 -0.32
N GLU A 105 9.77 -1.33 -0.75
CA GLU A 105 8.70 -1.07 -1.73
C GLU A 105 7.67 -0.04 -1.22
N LEU A 106 7.48 0.07 0.08
CA LEU A 106 6.61 1.08 0.68
C LEU A 106 7.35 2.39 0.96
N VAL A 107 8.56 2.31 1.46
CA VAL A 107 9.41 3.49 1.77
C VAL A 107 9.77 4.25 0.50
N ASN A 108 10.06 3.54 -0.58
CA ASN A 108 10.39 4.10 -1.89
C ASN A 108 9.18 4.15 -2.83
N PHE A 109 8.03 4.58 -2.33
CA PHE A 109 6.81 4.72 -3.11
C PHE A 109 6.19 6.10 -2.90
N SER A 110 5.20 6.44 -3.73
CA SER A 110 4.42 7.68 -3.60
C SER A 110 3.82 7.81 -2.19
N ASP A 111 3.73 9.02 -1.69
CA ASP A 111 3.09 9.33 -0.42
C ASP A 111 1.63 9.79 -0.57
N CYS A 112 1.11 9.82 -1.77
CA CYS A 112 -0.22 10.37 -2.02
C CYS A 112 -1.12 9.53 -2.94
N GLN A 113 -0.56 8.74 -3.86
CA GLN A 113 -1.38 7.99 -4.81
C GLN A 113 -0.62 6.87 -5.52
N GLY A 114 -1.36 5.90 -5.99
CA GLY A 114 -0.86 4.82 -6.83
C GLY A 114 -1.16 3.44 -6.26
N THR A 115 -0.69 2.44 -6.97
CA THR A 115 -0.99 1.04 -6.68
C THR A 115 0.27 0.25 -6.39
N LEU A 116 0.27 -0.45 -5.25
CA LEU A 116 1.23 -1.51 -4.96
C LEU A 116 0.64 -2.84 -5.42
N GLY A 117 1.27 -3.45 -6.42
CA GLY A 117 0.80 -4.69 -7.03
C GLY A 117 1.03 -5.92 -6.18
N THR A 118 0.59 -7.08 -6.68
CA THR A 118 0.61 -8.35 -5.95
C THR A 118 2.01 -8.73 -5.48
N GLU A 119 3.03 -8.58 -6.32
CA GLU A 119 4.40 -8.98 -5.97
C GLU A 119 5.01 -8.08 -4.89
N ALA A 120 4.84 -6.76 -4.99
CA ALA A 120 5.26 -5.83 -3.93
C ALA A 120 4.54 -6.13 -2.60
N CYS A 121 3.23 -6.42 -2.66
CA CYS A 121 2.46 -6.76 -1.46
C CYS A 121 2.89 -8.08 -0.81
N LYS A 122 3.30 -9.08 -1.59
CA LYS A 122 3.89 -10.32 -1.05
C LYS A 122 5.17 -10.05 -0.27
N SER A 123 6.08 -9.29 -0.86
CA SER A 123 7.33 -8.90 -0.22
C SER A 123 7.08 -8.10 1.05
N LEU A 124 6.21 -7.09 0.98
CA LEU A 124 5.86 -6.25 2.12
C LEU A 124 5.14 -7.02 3.23
N TYR A 125 4.23 -7.93 2.88
CA TYR A 125 3.57 -8.76 3.90
C TYR A 125 4.59 -9.56 4.72
N GLN A 126 5.56 -10.18 4.05
CA GLN A 126 6.64 -10.89 4.71
C GLN A 126 7.45 -9.97 5.62
N ASP A 127 7.84 -8.79 5.12
CA ASP A 127 8.60 -7.80 5.90
C ASP A 127 7.85 -7.36 7.16
N PHE A 128 6.56 -7.07 7.03
CA PHE A 128 5.71 -6.65 8.14
C PHE A 128 5.52 -7.76 9.19
N VAL A 129 5.38 -9.01 8.77
CA VAL A 129 5.29 -10.15 9.71
C VAL A 129 6.60 -10.36 10.44
N GLU A 130 7.73 -10.32 9.74
CA GLU A 130 9.05 -10.63 10.31
C GLU A 130 9.61 -9.53 11.23
N ASN A 131 9.28 -8.26 10.96
CA ASN A 131 9.90 -7.11 11.62
C ASN A 131 9.00 -6.39 12.65
N ARG A 132 7.86 -6.96 13.01
CA ARG A 132 6.93 -6.33 13.95
C ARG A 132 7.56 -6.02 15.31
N GLN A 133 8.32 -6.96 15.86
CA GLN A 133 8.98 -6.76 17.14
C GLN A 133 9.99 -5.60 17.13
N ALA A 134 10.77 -5.48 16.06
CA ALA A 134 11.73 -4.39 15.89
C ALA A 134 11.01 -3.04 15.83
N PHE A 135 9.92 -2.95 15.08
CA PHE A 135 9.12 -1.73 14.97
C PHE A 135 8.49 -1.33 16.31
N VAL A 136 7.81 -2.25 16.98
CA VAL A 136 7.17 -2.01 18.29
C VAL A 136 8.21 -1.62 19.33
N GLY A 137 9.38 -2.24 19.30
CA GLY A 137 10.50 -1.90 20.19
C GLY A 137 11.03 -0.48 19.96
N LEU A 138 11.05 0.00 18.70
CA LEU A 138 11.49 1.35 18.36
C LEU A 138 10.47 2.41 18.77
N VAL A 139 9.18 2.22 18.46
CA VAL A 139 8.12 3.20 18.81
C VAL A 139 7.89 3.28 20.31
N GLY A 140 8.17 2.20 21.04
CA GLY A 140 8.09 2.17 22.50
C GLY A 140 6.66 2.12 23.04
N LYS A 141 6.55 2.29 24.36
CA LYS A 141 5.27 2.21 25.09
C LYS A 141 4.41 3.46 24.93
N ASP A 142 5.01 4.58 24.52
CA ASP A 142 4.35 5.89 24.40
C ASP A 142 3.98 6.18 22.95
N ASP A 143 3.30 5.21 22.30
CA ASP A 143 2.84 5.33 20.91
C ASP A 143 1.58 6.20 20.79
N PHE A 144 1.69 7.48 21.15
CA PHE A 144 0.58 8.43 21.05
C PHE A 144 0.23 8.83 19.60
N MET A 145 1.05 8.46 18.63
CA MET A 145 0.72 8.64 17.20
C MET A 145 -0.05 7.45 16.62
N GLY A 146 -0.23 6.37 17.37
CA GLY A 146 -0.95 5.18 16.94
C GLY A 146 -0.23 4.39 15.85
N PHE A 147 1.10 4.41 15.82
CA PHE A 147 1.90 3.74 14.79
C PHE A 147 1.80 2.22 14.85
N VAL A 148 1.64 1.64 16.03
CA VAL A 148 1.47 0.18 16.17
C VAL A 148 0.16 -0.27 15.51
N GLN A 149 -0.95 0.45 15.73
CA GLN A 149 -2.22 0.15 15.07
C GLN A 149 -2.10 0.29 13.54
N ARG A 150 -1.46 1.36 13.06
CA ARG A 150 -1.21 1.55 11.63
C ARG A 150 -0.36 0.45 11.03
N TYR A 151 0.66 0.01 11.76
CA TYR A 151 1.48 -1.14 11.36
C TYR A 151 0.62 -2.39 11.15
N ASP A 152 -0.27 -2.66 12.07
CA ASP A 152 -1.16 -3.82 11.99
C ASP A 152 -2.19 -3.68 10.85
N ASP A 153 -2.69 -2.46 10.59
CA ASP A 153 -3.58 -2.18 9.45
C ASP A 153 -2.86 -2.42 8.11
N TRP A 154 -1.63 -1.93 7.95
CA TRP A 154 -0.80 -2.20 6.78
C TRP A 154 -0.53 -3.69 6.61
N THR A 155 -0.22 -4.40 7.69
CA THR A 155 -0.01 -5.85 7.67
C THR A 155 -1.23 -6.59 7.13
N GLU A 156 -2.43 -6.25 7.61
CA GLU A 156 -3.67 -6.85 7.14
C GLU A 156 -3.94 -6.52 5.66
N GLY A 157 -3.73 -5.27 5.27
CA GLY A 157 -3.84 -4.86 3.87
C GLY A 157 -2.92 -5.65 2.94
N PHE A 158 -1.66 -5.81 3.30
CA PHE A 158 -0.72 -6.60 2.50
C PHE A 158 -1.04 -8.10 2.53
N ARG A 159 -1.56 -8.63 3.62
CA ARG A 159 -2.05 -10.02 3.67
C ARG A 159 -3.10 -10.27 2.59
N ILE A 160 -4.09 -9.41 2.51
CA ILE A 160 -5.17 -9.51 1.51
C ILE A 160 -4.59 -9.36 0.10
N ALA A 161 -3.85 -8.29 -0.14
CA ALA A 161 -3.34 -7.94 -1.46
C ALA A 161 -2.29 -8.91 -2.00
N SER A 162 -1.59 -9.65 -1.13
CA SER A 162 -0.60 -10.66 -1.53
C SER A 162 -1.20 -11.87 -2.23
N ASN A 163 -2.52 -12.04 -2.15
CA ASN A 163 -3.25 -13.15 -2.75
C ASN A 163 -4.08 -12.68 -3.95
N ASN A 164 -3.43 -12.49 -5.10
CA ASN A 164 -4.07 -12.01 -6.33
C ASN A 164 -4.79 -10.66 -6.13
N GLY A 165 -4.08 -9.71 -5.56
CA GLY A 165 -4.64 -8.42 -5.23
C GLY A 165 -3.67 -7.25 -5.35
N TYR A 166 -4.06 -6.13 -4.80
CA TYR A 166 -3.27 -4.90 -4.77
C TYR A 166 -3.69 -3.98 -3.61
N VAL A 167 -2.84 -3.03 -3.30
CA VAL A 167 -3.13 -1.93 -2.37
C VAL A 167 -3.18 -0.64 -3.16
N ASP A 168 -4.26 0.10 -3.02
CA ASP A 168 -4.50 1.40 -3.64
C ASP A 168 -4.35 2.52 -2.61
N LEU A 169 -3.47 3.48 -2.90
CA LEU A 169 -3.25 4.70 -2.13
C LEU A 169 -4.01 5.84 -2.82
N HIS A 170 -4.91 6.52 -2.09
CA HIS A 170 -5.77 7.55 -2.66
C HIS A 170 -6.19 8.67 -1.69
#